data_1dbb4f56b8286da4a375dd450e632799
#
_entry.id   1dbb4f56b8286da4a375dd450e632799
#
_cell.length_a   1.000
_cell.length_b   1.000
_cell.length_c   1.000
_cell.angle_alpha   90.00
_cell.angle_beta   90.00
_cell.angle_gamma   90.00
#
_symmetry.space_group_name_H-M   'P 1'
#
loop_
_entity.id
_entity.type
_entity.pdbx_description
1 polymer ?
#
loop_
_entity_poly.entity_id
_entity_poly.type
_entity_poly.pdbx_seq_one_letter_code
_entity_poly.pdbx_strand_id
1 'polypeptide(L)'
;KFDDAFMTTYRNALQEILEGKGYEVTIVDGNNDQAKQNEQINTFITQGVDALIINPVMTSAADQIISTVKGADVPTVLINREPTADQMSAYDKLVYVGCDAAQSGTFQGELILDTENKGDINGDGKVSYIMIQGDPENIDAQLRTEYSVKALTDAGVEVEQLDLQRGDWDRNKGQEICQNDLAKYGDQIEVVFCNNDDMAIGALQAIQAAGRTVNKDIYLVGVDALDAAKNEV
;
A
#
# COMPACT_ATOMS: atom_id res chain seq x y z
N LYS A 1 6.57 -2.75 -5.92
CA LYS A 1 7.12 -3.15 -7.24
C LYS A 1 7.54 -1.89 -8.00
N PHE A 2 8.50 -2.03 -8.93
CA PHE A 2 8.99 -0.87 -9.69
C PHE A 2 7.91 -0.29 -10.63
N ASP A 3 7.12 -1.15 -11.19
CA ASP A 3 6.13 -0.87 -12.24
C ASP A 3 4.67 -0.96 -11.75
N ASP A 4 4.42 -0.95 -10.44
CA ASP A 4 3.08 -0.73 -9.93
C ASP A 4 2.62 0.72 -10.19
N ALA A 5 1.32 0.96 -10.21
CA ALA A 5 0.74 2.24 -10.61
C ALA A 5 1.18 3.40 -9.69
N PHE A 6 1.20 3.17 -8.37
CA PHE A 6 1.63 4.17 -7.40
C PHE A 6 3.11 4.51 -7.55
N MET A 7 4.00 3.50 -7.55
CA MET A 7 5.44 3.72 -7.67
C MET A 7 5.83 4.30 -9.03
N THR A 8 5.10 4.00 -10.10
CA THR A 8 5.31 4.62 -11.40
C THR A 8 5.00 6.12 -11.36
N THR A 9 3.85 6.49 -10.79
CA THR A 9 3.46 7.91 -10.62
C THR A 9 4.46 8.64 -9.74
N TYR A 10 4.81 8.05 -8.59
CA TYR A 10 5.78 8.61 -7.64
C TYR A 10 7.14 8.86 -8.30
N ARG A 11 7.68 7.85 -8.98
CA ARG A 11 8.98 7.90 -9.65
C ARG A 11 9.03 8.97 -10.73
N ASN A 12 8.00 9.05 -11.57
CA ASN A 12 7.93 10.04 -12.65
C ASN A 12 7.88 11.46 -12.08
N ALA A 13 7.05 11.71 -11.06
CA ALA A 13 6.97 13.00 -10.38
C ALA A 13 8.29 13.37 -9.69
N LEU A 14 8.94 12.41 -9.02
CA LEU A 14 10.22 12.61 -8.37
C LEU A 14 11.30 13.01 -9.38
N GLN A 15 11.39 12.30 -10.50
CA GLN A 15 12.35 12.59 -11.57
C GLN A 15 12.11 13.99 -12.14
N GLU A 16 10.87 14.32 -12.52
CA GLU A 16 10.52 15.62 -13.08
C GLU A 16 10.89 16.78 -12.13
N ILE A 17 10.55 16.64 -10.84
CA ILE A 17 10.84 17.65 -9.82
C ILE A 17 12.35 17.84 -9.63
N LEU A 18 13.10 16.77 -9.55
CA LEU A 18 14.56 16.84 -9.30
C LEU A 18 15.29 17.39 -10.52
N GLU A 19 14.99 16.90 -11.73
CA GLU A 19 15.58 17.42 -12.97
C GLU A 19 15.20 18.89 -13.18
N GLY A 20 13.95 19.28 -12.88
CA GLY A 20 13.51 20.68 -12.91
C GLY A 20 14.26 21.59 -11.93
N LYS A 21 14.87 21.03 -10.88
CA LYS A 21 15.76 21.75 -9.95
C LYS A 21 17.22 21.71 -10.36
N GLY A 22 17.56 21.05 -11.47
CA GLY A 22 18.91 20.97 -12.04
C GLY A 22 19.76 19.82 -11.50
N TYR A 23 19.14 18.82 -10.84
CA TYR A 23 19.84 17.60 -10.46
C TYR A 23 19.93 16.63 -11.64
N GLU A 24 21.02 15.89 -11.72
CA GLU A 24 21.15 14.72 -12.59
C GLU A 24 20.57 13.50 -11.86
N VAL A 25 19.57 12.85 -12.47
CA VAL A 25 18.82 11.77 -11.83
C VAL A 25 19.02 10.46 -12.59
N THR A 26 19.47 9.43 -11.90
CA THR A 26 19.55 8.07 -12.43
C THR A 26 18.66 7.15 -11.61
N ILE A 27 17.69 6.49 -12.26
CA ILE A 27 16.75 5.57 -11.60
C ILE A 27 16.98 4.17 -12.10
N VAL A 28 17.04 3.20 -11.19
CA VAL A 28 17.24 1.79 -11.50
C VAL A 28 16.20 0.91 -10.78
N ASP A 29 15.88 -0.21 -11.39
CA ASP A 29 14.97 -1.21 -10.83
C ASP A 29 15.73 -2.29 -10.06
N GLY A 30 15.42 -2.44 -8.77
CA GLY A 30 15.88 -3.56 -7.93
C GLY A 30 15.25 -4.90 -8.29
N ASN A 31 14.20 -4.90 -9.14
CA ASN A 31 13.51 -6.09 -9.63
C ASN A 31 12.98 -7.02 -8.51
N ASN A 32 12.54 -6.43 -7.39
CA ASN A 32 12.16 -7.15 -6.17
C ASN A 32 13.25 -8.10 -5.63
N ASP A 33 14.52 -7.84 -5.95
CA ASP A 33 15.68 -8.58 -5.51
C ASP A 33 16.56 -7.69 -4.61
N GLN A 34 16.59 -8.00 -3.32
CA GLN A 34 17.37 -7.22 -2.35
C GLN A 34 18.87 -7.33 -2.59
N ALA A 35 19.37 -8.45 -3.07
CA ALA A 35 20.80 -8.60 -3.39
C ALA A 35 21.18 -7.69 -4.55
N LYS A 36 20.37 -7.66 -5.61
CA LYS A 36 20.53 -6.74 -6.73
C LYS A 36 20.48 -5.28 -6.29
N GLN A 37 19.53 -4.91 -5.42
CA GLN A 37 19.44 -3.54 -4.88
C GLN A 37 20.70 -3.17 -4.09
N ASN A 38 21.24 -4.07 -3.28
CA ASN A 38 22.49 -3.81 -2.54
C ASN A 38 23.68 -3.59 -3.49
N GLU A 39 23.78 -4.34 -4.59
CA GLU A 39 24.80 -4.14 -5.63
C GLU A 39 24.64 -2.77 -6.31
N GLN A 40 23.41 -2.36 -6.62
CA GLN A 40 23.11 -1.05 -7.21
C GLN A 40 23.49 0.11 -6.26
N ILE A 41 23.18 -0.01 -4.97
CA ILE A 41 23.57 0.97 -3.94
C ILE A 41 25.09 1.11 -3.91
N ASN A 42 25.84 0.00 -3.84
CA ASN A 42 27.31 0.02 -3.85
C ASN A 42 27.87 0.62 -5.15
N THR A 43 27.24 0.36 -6.28
CA THR A 43 27.61 0.93 -7.57
C THR A 43 27.49 2.45 -7.56
N PHE A 44 26.37 3.00 -7.11
CA PHE A 44 26.15 4.45 -7.00
C PHE A 44 27.11 5.10 -6.02
N ILE A 45 27.37 4.49 -4.86
CA ILE A 45 28.39 4.95 -3.91
C ILE A 45 29.77 5.03 -4.58
N THR A 46 30.15 4.00 -5.35
CA THR A 46 31.44 3.96 -6.07
C THR A 46 31.52 5.02 -7.17
N GLN A 47 30.40 5.35 -7.79
CA GLN A 47 30.28 6.41 -8.80
C GLN A 47 30.36 7.81 -8.18
N GLY A 48 30.24 7.93 -6.85
CA GLY A 48 30.35 9.19 -6.12
C GLY A 48 29.10 10.07 -6.24
N VAL A 49 27.92 9.47 -6.18
CA VAL A 49 26.66 10.24 -6.15
C VAL A 49 26.56 11.11 -4.89
N ASP A 50 25.94 12.26 -5.00
CA ASP A 50 25.80 13.22 -3.88
C ASP A 50 24.74 12.78 -2.86
N ALA A 51 23.74 12.02 -3.29
CA ALA A 51 22.68 11.50 -2.42
C ALA A 51 22.01 10.24 -3.04
N LEU A 52 21.35 9.47 -2.20
CA LEU A 52 20.54 8.31 -2.59
C LEU A 52 19.09 8.49 -2.15
N ILE A 53 18.16 8.08 -3.02
CA ILE A 53 16.75 7.89 -2.67
C ILE A 53 16.43 6.42 -2.89
N ILE A 54 16.05 5.72 -1.82
CA ILE A 54 15.91 4.26 -1.83
C ILE A 54 14.52 3.86 -1.34
N ASN A 55 13.80 3.10 -2.16
CA ASN A 55 12.67 2.29 -1.71
C ASN A 55 13.21 0.88 -1.41
N PRO A 56 13.38 0.47 -0.14
CA PRO A 56 13.92 -0.85 0.17
C PRO A 56 13.07 -1.96 -0.44
N VAL A 57 13.69 -2.97 -1.04
CA VAL A 57 12.96 -4.14 -1.54
C VAL A 57 12.35 -4.93 -0.38
N MET A 58 13.10 -5.06 0.71
CA MET A 58 12.66 -5.70 1.95
C MET A 58 12.85 -4.74 3.12
N THR A 59 11.83 -4.56 3.94
CA THR A 59 11.93 -3.74 5.16
C THR A 59 12.99 -4.27 6.11
N SER A 60 13.14 -5.61 6.19
CA SER A 60 14.17 -6.28 6.99
C SER A 60 15.61 -5.98 6.55
N ALA A 61 15.82 -5.43 5.35
CA ALA A 61 17.15 -5.06 4.86
C ALA A 61 17.57 -3.63 5.27
N ALA A 62 16.71 -2.88 5.94
CA ALA A 62 16.97 -1.49 6.30
C ALA A 62 18.29 -1.31 7.07
N ASP A 63 18.60 -2.18 8.04
CA ASP A 63 19.85 -2.12 8.81
C ASP A 63 21.10 -2.22 7.92
N GLN A 64 21.08 -3.14 6.96
CA GLN A 64 22.18 -3.31 6.03
C GLN A 64 22.34 -2.09 5.09
N ILE A 65 21.22 -1.60 4.54
CA ILE A 65 21.20 -0.40 3.69
C ILE A 65 21.78 0.78 4.46
N ILE A 66 21.27 1.04 5.67
CA ILE A 66 21.69 2.15 6.52
C ILE A 66 23.18 2.05 6.88
N SER A 67 23.65 0.86 7.26
CA SER A 67 25.05 0.61 7.54
C SER A 67 25.95 0.92 6.33
N THR A 68 25.51 0.53 5.12
CA THR A 68 26.25 0.75 3.87
C THR A 68 26.36 2.23 3.55
N VAL A 69 25.24 2.97 3.54
CA VAL A 69 25.24 4.41 3.18
C VAL A 69 25.91 5.26 4.25
N LYS A 70 25.78 4.90 5.53
CA LYS A 70 26.53 5.53 6.64
C LYS A 70 28.03 5.32 6.50
N GLY A 71 28.47 4.10 6.18
CA GLY A 71 29.90 3.79 6.01
C GLY A 71 30.54 4.56 4.86
N ALA A 72 29.76 4.95 3.86
CA ALA A 72 30.18 5.78 2.73
C ALA A 72 29.91 7.28 2.94
N ASP A 73 29.28 7.66 4.04
CA ASP A 73 28.87 9.04 4.38
C ASP A 73 27.95 9.71 3.33
N VAL A 74 27.09 8.91 2.65
CA VAL A 74 26.19 9.39 1.59
C VAL A 74 24.83 9.74 2.19
N PRO A 75 24.35 10.99 2.07
CA PRO A 75 23.01 11.40 2.46
C PRO A 75 21.95 10.53 1.77
N THR A 76 20.99 10.04 2.53
CA THR A 76 20.02 9.07 2.00
C THR A 76 18.60 9.37 2.45
N VAL A 77 17.67 9.30 1.51
CA VAL A 77 16.23 9.33 1.76
C VAL A 77 15.67 7.94 1.55
N LEU A 78 15.09 7.35 2.59
CA LEU A 78 14.26 6.14 2.45
C LEU A 78 12.82 6.58 2.14
N ILE A 79 12.17 5.85 1.26
CA ILE A 79 10.80 6.17 0.82
C ILE A 79 9.89 4.96 0.88
N ASN A 80 8.59 5.21 1.03
CA ASN A 80 7.51 4.22 0.93
C ASN A 80 7.54 3.13 2.01
N ARG A 81 8.63 2.43 2.21
CA ARG A 81 8.77 1.38 3.24
C ARG A 81 9.45 1.94 4.47
N GLU A 82 8.67 2.10 5.53
CA GLU A 82 9.11 2.77 6.76
C GLU A 82 10.10 1.91 7.55
N PRO A 83 11.30 2.45 7.86
CA PRO A 83 12.20 1.83 8.84
C PRO A 83 11.73 2.12 10.26
N THR A 84 12.20 1.34 11.22
CA THR A 84 11.92 1.60 12.64
C THR A 84 12.58 2.91 13.13
N ALA A 85 12.07 3.48 14.22
CA ALA A 85 12.66 4.67 14.84
C ALA A 85 14.14 4.46 15.24
N ASP A 86 14.49 3.26 15.71
CA ASP A 86 15.87 2.93 16.07
C ASP A 86 16.77 2.91 14.83
N GLN A 87 16.30 2.36 13.72
CA GLN A 87 17.00 2.36 12.44
C GLN A 87 17.21 3.79 11.93
N MET A 88 16.19 4.63 12.01
CA MET A 88 16.29 6.04 11.60
C MET A 88 17.31 6.81 12.43
N SER A 89 17.43 6.53 13.73
CA SER A 89 18.39 7.20 14.61
C SER A 89 19.85 6.77 14.39
N ALA A 90 20.09 5.71 13.63
CA ALA A 90 21.40 5.14 13.43
C ALA A 90 22.32 6.00 12.53
N TYR A 91 21.76 6.92 11.73
CA TYR A 91 22.52 7.77 10.80
C TYR A 91 21.89 9.16 10.69
N ASP A 92 22.66 10.21 10.96
CA ASP A 92 22.21 11.61 11.02
C ASP A 92 21.90 12.24 9.66
N LYS A 93 22.40 11.64 8.55
CA LYS A 93 22.07 12.07 7.18
C LYS A 93 21.00 11.15 6.53
N LEU A 94 20.21 10.46 7.35
CA LEU A 94 19.12 9.63 6.90
C LEU A 94 17.78 10.32 7.16
N VAL A 95 16.90 10.32 6.16
CA VAL A 95 15.53 10.83 6.25
C VAL A 95 14.57 9.79 5.69
N TYR A 96 13.39 9.68 6.26
CA TYR A 96 12.29 8.90 5.69
C TYR A 96 11.19 9.82 5.18
N VAL A 97 10.64 9.49 4.02
CA VAL A 97 9.45 10.13 3.45
C VAL A 97 8.44 9.06 3.09
N GLY A 98 7.31 9.08 3.76
CA GLY A 98 6.21 8.14 3.56
C GLY A 98 4.90 8.67 4.16
N CYS A 99 3.89 7.81 4.24
CA CYS A 99 2.61 8.11 4.86
C CYS A 99 2.51 7.44 6.25
N ASP A 100 1.57 7.88 7.04
CA ASP A 100 1.11 7.15 8.23
C ASP A 100 0.10 6.08 7.78
N ALA A 101 0.57 4.84 7.71
CA ALA A 101 -0.24 3.73 7.23
C ALA A 101 -1.40 3.37 8.19
N ALA A 102 -1.23 3.60 9.50
CA ALA A 102 -2.31 3.42 10.48
C ALA A 102 -3.42 4.44 10.23
N GLN A 103 -3.07 5.70 9.94
CA GLN A 103 -4.03 6.73 9.56
C GLN A 103 -4.76 6.35 8.25
N SER A 104 -4.04 5.84 7.26
CA SER A 104 -4.64 5.40 5.99
C SER A 104 -5.67 4.30 6.19
N GLY A 105 -5.35 3.29 7.03
CA GLY A 105 -6.31 2.25 7.42
C GLY A 105 -7.51 2.82 8.15
N THR A 106 -7.28 3.71 9.13
CA THR A 106 -8.36 4.37 9.88
C THR A 106 -9.33 5.08 8.96
N PHE A 107 -8.83 5.83 7.98
CA PHE A 107 -9.69 6.51 7.00
C PHE A 107 -10.52 5.54 6.15
N GLN A 108 -9.98 4.37 5.79
CA GLN A 108 -10.79 3.34 5.11
C GLN A 108 -12.00 2.90 5.97
N GLY A 109 -11.78 2.66 7.26
CA GLY A 109 -12.87 2.31 8.18
C GLY A 109 -13.84 3.46 8.41
N GLU A 110 -13.35 4.70 8.53
CA GLU A 110 -14.19 5.90 8.67
C GLU A 110 -15.11 6.11 7.46
N LEU A 111 -14.61 5.87 6.23
CA LEU A 111 -15.45 5.92 5.03
C LEU A 111 -16.64 4.94 5.10
N ILE A 112 -16.44 3.76 5.67
CA ILE A 112 -17.52 2.80 5.88
C ILE A 112 -18.47 3.26 7.00
N LEU A 113 -17.94 3.84 8.09
CA LEU A 113 -18.75 4.40 9.18
C LEU A 113 -19.61 5.58 8.74
N ASP A 114 -19.16 6.33 7.73
CA ASP A 114 -19.90 7.48 7.17
C ASP A 114 -21.05 7.07 6.23
N THR A 115 -21.15 5.77 5.88
CA THR A 115 -22.30 5.27 5.11
C THR A 115 -23.56 5.25 5.97
N GLU A 116 -24.76 5.32 5.35
CA GLU A 116 -26.04 5.41 6.04
C GLU A 116 -26.25 4.26 7.04
N ASN A 117 -25.78 3.06 6.71
CA ASN A 117 -25.90 1.84 7.52
C ASN A 117 -24.59 1.46 8.24
N LYS A 118 -23.55 2.29 8.15
CA LYS A 118 -22.23 2.02 8.74
C LYS A 118 -21.59 0.71 8.26
N GLY A 119 -21.88 0.32 7.02
CA GLY A 119 -21.39 -0.91 6.41
C GLY A 119 -22.32 -2.13 6.53
N ASP A 120 -23.27 -2.13 7.46
CA ASP A 120 -24.26 -3.21 7.63
C ASP A 120 -25.41 -3.07 6.60
N ILE A 121 -25.19 -3.62 5.41
CA ILE A 121 -26.12 -3.48 4.28
C ILE A 121 -27.35 -4.37 4.47
N ASN A 122 -27.17 -5.56 5.02
CA ASN A 122 -28.22 -6.55 5.17
C ASN A 122 -29.07 -6.35 6.45
N GLY A 123 -28.60 -5.52 7.40
CA GLY A 123 -29.30 -5.17 8.63
C GLY A 123 -29.27 -6.28 9.70
N ASP A 124 -28.28 -7.17 9.67
CA ASP A 124 -28.16 -8.25 10.65
C ASP A 124 -27.42 -7.86 11.93
N GLY A 125 -26.90 -6.63 11.98
CA GLY A 125 -26.24 -6.04 13.15
C GLY A 125 -24.71 -6.16 13.14
N LYS A 126 -24.11 -6.67 12.07
CA LYS A 126 -22.67 -6.76 11.89
C LYS A 126 -22.27 -6.39 10.47
N VAL A 127 -20.99 -6.09 10.27
CA VAL A 127 -20.40 -5.86 8.96
C VAL A 127 -19.57 -7.07 8.55
N SER A 128 -20.01 -7.78 7.51
CA SER A 128 -19.29 -8.92 6.97
C SER A 128 -18.37 -8.48 5.82
N TYR A 129 -17.08 -8.73 5.95
CA TYR A 129 -16.09 -8.19 5.02
C TYR A 129 -15.07 -9.22 4.53
N ILE A 130 -14.47 -8.92 3.38
CA ILE A 130 -13.24 -9.55 2.91
C ILE A 130 -12.12 -8.52 2.89
N MET A 131 -10.89 -9.00 3.10
CA MET A 131 -9.67 -8.19 3.10
C MET A 131 -8.72 -8.66 2.00
N ILE A 132 -8.38 -7.76 1.08
CA ILE A 132 -7.36 -7.98 0.05
C ILE A 132 -6.10 -7.22 0.49
N GLN A 133 -5.21 -7.96 1.13
CA GLN A 133 -4.00 -7.44 1.75
C GLN A 133 -2.88 -7.27 0.72
N GLY A 134 -2.05 -6.25 0.87
CA GLY A 134 -0.81 -6.10 0.12
C GLY A 134 0.21 -7.20 0.46
N ASP A 135 1.50 -6.87 0.43
CA ASP A 135 2.54 -7.77 0.92
C ASP A 135 2.52 -7.79 2.47
N PRO A 136 2.19 -8.93 3.11
CA PRO A 136 2.09 -9.01 4.56
C PRO A 136 3.42 -8.77 5.30
N GLU A 137 4.57 -8.79 4.63
CA GLU A 137 5.86 -8.40 5.21
C GLU A 137 6.07 -6.88 5.20
N ASN A 138 5.21 -6.13 4.50
CA ASN A 138 5.23 -4.67 4.49
C ASN A 138 4.37 -4.13 5.64
N ILE A 139 4.94 -3.24 6.43
CA ILE A 139 4.26 -2.62 7.58
C ILE A 139 2.99 -1.85 7.14
N ASP A 140 2.99 -1.23 5.96
CA ASP A 140 1.82 -0.54 5.43
C ASP A 140 0.64 -1.50 5.24
N ALA A 141 0.90 -2.71 4.71
CA ALA A 141 -0.15 -3.71 4.54
C ALA A 141 -0.71 -4.19 5.89
N GLN A 142 0.16 -4.37 6.89
CA GLN A 142 -0.25 -4.78 8.23
C GLN A 142 -1.13 -3.70 8.88
N LEU A 143 -0.64 -2.45 8.90
CA LEU A 143 -1.34 -1.34 9.54
C LEU A 143 -2.65 -0.99 8.83
N ARG A 144 -2.69 -0.93 7.49
CA ARG A 144 -3.94 -0.69 6.75
C ARG A 144 -4.95 -1.80 7.01
N THR A 145 -4.52 -3.06 7.05
CA THR A 145 -5.38 -4.21 7.38
C THR A 145 -5.94 -4.11 8.80
N GLU A 146 -5.11 -3.81 9.78
CA GLU A 146 -5.53 -3.71 11.18
C GLU A 146 -6.45 -2.51 11.42
N TYR A 147 -6.01 -1.32 11.02
CA TYR A 147 -6.67 -0.08 11.39
C TYR A 147 -7.96 0.19 10.63
N SER A 148 -8.15 -0.37 9.43
CA SER A 148 -9.43 -0.27 8.73
C SER A 148 -10.55 -1.00 9.49
N VAL A 149 -10.26 -2.18 10.02
CA VAL A 149 -11.21 -2.95 10.83
C VAL A 149 -11.32 -2.36 12.25
N LYS A 150 -10.19 -1.91 12.80
CA LYS A 150 -10.15 -1.29 14.14
C LYS A 150 -11.03 -0.04 14.22
N ALA A 151 -11.09 0.78 13.18
CA ALA A 151 -11.96 1.96 13.16
C ALA A 151 -13.44 1.57 13.34
N LEU A 152 -13.89 0.49 12.71
CA LEU A 152 -15.25 -0.04 12.88
C LEU A 152 -15.49 -0.54 14.31
N THR A 153 -14.58 -1.36 14.83
CA THR A 153 -14.72 -1.96 16.17
C THR A 153 -14.63 -0.92 17.28
N ASP A 154 -13.76 0.08 17.17
CA ASP A 154 -13.66 1.19 18.11
C ASP A 154 -14.94 2.06 18.13
N ALA A 155 -15.65 2.13 17.01
CA ALA A 155 -16.96 2.77 16.90
C ALA A 155 -18.14 1.88 17.40
N GLY A 156 -17.85 0.68 17.88
CA GLY A 156 -18.83 -0.26 18.42
C GLY A 156 -19.59 -1.06 17.36
N VAL A 157 -19.09 -1.10 16.12
CA VAL A 157 -19.66 -1.92 15.05
C VAL A 157 -19.12 -3.35 15.20
N GLU A 158 -20.01 -4.35 15.22
CA GLU A 158 -19.62 -5.74 15.15
C GLU A 158 -19.16 -6.08 13.73
N VAL A 159 -18.07 -6.83 13.60
CA VAL A 159 -17.48 -7.17 12.30
C VAL A 159 -17.28 -8.68 12.17
N GLU A 160 -17.47 -9.22 10.96
CA GLU A 160 -17.16 -10.60 10.62
C GLU A 160 -16.21 -10.65 9.42
N GLN A 161 -15.00 -11.16 9.66
CA GLN A 161 -14.06 -11.41 8.57
C GLN A 161 -14.40 -12.72 7.88
N LEU A 162 -14.90 -12.64 6.64
CA LEU A 162 -15.20 -13.81 5.82
C LEU A 162 -13.93 -14.42 5.20
N ASP A 163 -13.03 -13.55 4.72
CA ASP A 163 -11.73 -13.98 4.19
C ASP A 163 -10.68 -12.85 4.30
N LEU A 164 -9.40 -13.27 4.28
CA LEU A 164 -8.25 -12.39 4.15
C LEU A 164 -7.23 -13.07 3.24
N GLN A 165 -6.90 -12.46 2.11
CA GLN A 165 -5.97 -13.00 1.14
C GLN A 165 -4.90 -12.00 0.71
N ARG A 166 -3.72 -12.54 0.33
CA ARG A 166 -2.58 -11.77 -0.13
C ARG A 166 -2.73 -11.40 -1.61
N GLY A 167 -2.93 -10.13 -1.91
CA GLY A 167 -3.05 -9.56 -3.26
C GLY A 167 -1.77 -8.95 -3.80
N ASP A 168 -0.71 -8.78 -2.98
CA ASP A 168 0.63 -8.31 -3.40
C ASP A 168 0.62 -6.97 -4.16
N TRP A 169 -0.31 -6.07 -3.86
CA TRP A 169 -0.47 -4.78 -4.54
C TRP A 169 -0.82 -4.91 -6.04
N ASP A 170 -1.32 -6.07 -6.47
CA ASP A 170 -1.52 -6.42 -7.86
C ASP A 170 -3.00 -6.43 -8.25
N ARG A 171 -3.34 -5.70 -9.31
CA ARG A 171 -4.71 -5.57 -9.80
C ARG A 171 -5.36 -6.89 -10.18
N ASN A 172 -4.61 -7.74 -10.88
CA ASN A 172 -5.15 -9.02 -11.34
C ASN A 172 -5.40 -9.97 -10.17
N LYS A 173 -4.51 -9.95 -9.16
CA LYS A 173 -4.75 -10.70 -7.91
C LYS A 173 -5.95 -10.14 -7.15
N GLY A 174 -6.09 -8.82 -7.06
CA GLY A 174 -7.27 -8.19 -6.47
C GLY A 174 -8.57 -8.66 -7.14
N GLN A 175 -8.58 -8.72 -8.46
CA GLN A 175 -9.72 -9.24 -9.24
C GLN A 175 -9.98 -10.72 -8.97
N GLU A 176 -8.94 -11.56 -9.03
CA GLU A 176 -9.06 -13.01 -8.84
C GLU A 176 -9.57 -13.35 -7.43
N ILE A 177 -9.00 -12.72 -6.40
CA ILE A 177 -9.42 -12.92 -5.01
C ILE A 177 -10.88 -12.53 -4.83
N CYS A 178 -11.25 -11.32 -5.24
CA CYS A 178 -12.61 -10.83 -5.11
C CYS A 178 -13.61 -11.71 -5.88
N GLN A 179 -13.26 -12.15 -7.09
CA GLN A 179 -14.11 -13.07 -7.87
C GLN A 179 -14.35 -14.41 -7.16
N ASN A 180 -13.31 -14.98 -6.57
CA ASN A 180 -13.39 -16.24 -5.84
C ASN A 180 -14.25 -16.09 -4.57
N ASP A 181 -14.06 -14.99 -3.84
CA ASP A 181 -14.81 -14.71 -2.62
C ASP A 181 -16.29 -14.40 -2.91
N LEU A 182 -16.59 -13.66 -3.98
CA LEU A 182 -17.97 -13.44 -4.42
C LEU A 182 -18.66 -14.74 -4.83
N ALA A 183 -17.93 -15.66 -5.46
CA ALA A 183 -18.47 -16.99 -5.78
C ALA A 183 -18.73 -17.85 -4.54
N LYS A 184 -17.92 -17.68 -3.48
CA LYS A 184 -18.00 -18.46 -2.24
C LYS A 184 -19.03 -17.90 -1.25
N TYR A 185 -19.04 -16.59 -1.06
CA TYR A 185 -19.82 -15.92 -0.01
C TYR A 185 -21.00 -15.12 -0.56
N GLY A 186 -20.99 -14.77 -1.85
CA GLY A 186 -22.11 -14.09 -2.51
C GLY A 186 -22.50 -12.79 -1.83
N ASP A 187 -23.80 -12.67 -1.50
CA ASP A 187 -24.37 -11.47 -0.88
C ASP A 187 -24.01 -11.29 0.59
N GLN A 188 -23.29 -12.23 1.20
CA GLN A 188 -22.79 -12.06 2.56
C GLN A 188 -21.67 -11.02 2.63
N ILE A 189 -20.95 -10.75 1.51
CA ILE A 189 -19.91 -9.73 1.49
C ILE A 189 -20.55 -8.35 1.41
N GLU A 190 -20.38 -7.56 2.43
CA GLU A 190 -20.89 -6.18 2.51
C GLU A 190 -19.81 -5.17 2.22
N VAL A 191 -18.57 -5.46 2.66
CA VAL A 191 -17.41 -4.57 2.49
C VAL A 191 -16.23 -5.33 1.91
N VAL A 192 -15.58 -4.75 0.91
CA VAL A 192 -14.29 -5.18 0.38
C VAL A 192 -13.24 -4.15 0.76
N PHE A 193 -12.37 -4.50 1.69
CA PHE A 193 -11.20 -3.69 2.02
C PHE A 193 -10.03 -4.10 1.13
N CYS A 194 -9.43 -3.14 0.43
CA CYS A 194 -8.19 -3.33 -0.32
C CYS A 194 -7.12 -2.41 0.24
N ASN A 195 -5.92 -2.94 0.48
CA ASN A 195 -4.83 -2.12 1.02
C ASN A 195 -4.31 -1.07 0.03
N ASN A 196 -4.65 -1.16 -1.27
CA ASN A 196 -4.38 -0.11 -2.26
C ASN A 196 -5.44 -0.06 -3.37
N ASP A 197 -5.40 1.01 -4.15
CA ASP A 197 -6.35 1.26 -5.26
C ASP A 197 -6.18 0.28 -6.41
N ASP A 198 -4.97 -0.19 -6.69
CA ASP A 198 -4.76 -1.10 -7.82
C ASP A 198 -5.49 -2.42 -7.58
N MET A 199 -5.41 -2.98 -6.36
CA MET A 199 -6.22 -4.14 -5.97
C MET A 199 -7.71 -3.81 -5.93
N ALA A 200 -8.10 -2.61 -5.46
CA ALA A 200 -9.50 -2.18 -5.42
C ALA A 200 -10.11 -2.07 -6.84
N ILE A 201 -9.37 -1.54 -7.81
CA ILE A 201 -9.82 -1.50 -9.22
C ILE A 201 -10.01 -2.93 -9.77
N GLY A 202 -9.12 -3.85 -9.40
CA GLY A 202 -9.30 -5.27 -9.74
C GLY A 202 -10.57 -5.86 -9.09
N ALA A 203 -10.78 -5.61 -7.81
CA ALA A 203 -11.97 -6.03 -7.08
C ALA A 203 -13.26 -5.43 -7.67
N LEU A 204 -13.23 -4.15 -8.08
CA LEU A 204 -14.35 -3.48 -8.76
C LEU A 204 -14.78 -4.23 -10.02
N GLN A 205 -13.82 -4.67 -10.84
CA GLN A 205 -14.12 -5.45 -12.05
C GLN A 205 -14.83 -6.77 -11.72
N ALA A 206 -14.39 -7.45 -10.65
CA ALA A 206 -15.04 -8.68 -10.19
C ALA A 206 -16.46 -8.42 -9.65
N ILE A 207 -16.65 -7.35 -8.88
CA ILE A 207 -17.95 -6.92 -8.34
C ILE A 207 -18.93 -6.63 -9.48
N GLN A 208 -18.50 -5.85 -10.48
CA GLN A 208 -19.33 -5.53 -11.66
C GLN A 208 -19.66 -6.78 -12.49
N ALA A 209 -18.68 -7.68 -12.68
CA ALA A 209 -18.90 -8.94 -13.39
C ALA A 209 -19.89 -9.88 -12.68
N ALA A 210 -19.94 -9.81 -11.35
CA ALA A 210 -20.92 -10.53 -10.52
C ALA A 210 -22.32 -9.87 -10.53
N GLY A 211 -22.48 -8.73 -11.20
CA GLY A 211 -23.74 -7.99 -11.27
C GLY A 211 -24.07 -7.16 -10.03
N ARG A 212 -23.10 -6.96 -9.13
CA ARG A 212 -23.24 -6.11 -7.94
C ARG A 212 -22.82 -4.68 -8.22
N THR A 213 -23.29 -3.76 -7.42
CA THR A 213 -23.09 -2.32 -7.60
C THR A 213 -22.49 -1.72 -6.32
N VAL A 214 -21.29 -1.14 -6.45
CA VAL A 214 -20.61 -0.45 -5.34
C VAL A 214 -21.47 0.73 -4.87
N ASN A 215 -21.43 1.02 -3.56
CA ASN A 215 -22.24 2.01 -2.85
C ASN A 215 -23.76 1.73 -2.88
N LYS A 216 -24.19 0.52 -3.25
CA LYS A 216 -25.58 0.11 -3.24
C LYS A 216 -25.78 -1.21 -2.49
N ASP A 217 -25.12 -2.25 -2.92
CA ASP A 217 -25.25 -3.62 -2.37
C ASP A 217 -23.91 -4.22 -1.92
N ILE A 218 -22.83 -3.45 -2.05
CA ILE A 218 -21.50 -3.76 -1.56
C ILE A 218 -20.70 -2.46 -1.45
N TYR A 219 -19.85 -2.34 -0.44
CA TYR A 219 -18.88 -1.23 -0.32
C TYR A 219 -17.49 -1.71 -0.74
N LEU A 220 -16.71 -0.80 -1.32
CA LEU A 220 -15.34 -1.05 -1.75
C LEU A 220 -14.48 0.15 -1.39
N VAL A 221 -13.37 -0.08 -0.70
CA VAL A 221 -12.42 0.97 -0.32
C VAL A 221 -10.98 0.59 -0.67
N GLY A 222 -10.23 1.56 -1.14
CA GLY A 222 -8.81 1.45 -1.48
C GLY A 222 -7.96 2.50 -0.76
N VAL A 223 -6.72 2.66 -1.16
CA VAL A 223 -5.76 3.70 -0.71
C VAL A 223 -4.90 4.07 -1.90
N ASP A 224 -4.38 5.28 -1.96
CA ASP A 224 -3.41 5.92 -2.87
C ASP A 224 -4.00 7.10 -3.66
N ALA A 225 -5.32 7.15 -3.86
CA ALA A 225 -6.00 8.14 -4.69
C ALA A 225 -5.45 8.18 -6.13
N LEU A 226 -5.21 7.02 -6.73
CA LEU A 226 -4.83 6.91 -8.14
C LEU A 226 -5.88 7.57 -9.03
N ASP A 227 -5.45 8.21 -10.12
CA ASP A 227 -6.40 8.84 -11.06
C ASP A 227 -7.43 7.84 -11.60
N ALA A 228 -7.02 6.59 -11.83
CA ALA A 228 -7.93 5.53 -12.24
C ALA A 228 -9.00 5.23 -11.18
N ALA A 229 -8.65 5.24 -9.88
CA ALA A 229 -9.62 5.02 -8.79
C ALA A 229 -10.52 6.24 -8.60
N LYS A 230 -9.97 7.47 -8.64
CA LYS A 230 -10.75 8.71 -8.52
C LYS A 230 -11.81 8.87 -9.61
N ASN A 231 -11.64 8.27 -10.77
CA ASN A 231 -12.63 8.30 -11.86
C ASN A 231 -13.79 7.32 -11.66
N GLU A 232 -13.70 6.40 -10.68
CA GLU A 232 -14.72 5.40 -10.38
C GLU A 232 -15.61 5.81 -9.17
N VAL A 233 -15.31 6.95 -8.53
CA VAL A 233 -16.00 7.49 -7.33
C VAL A 233 -17.06 8.52 -7.70
#